data_9246dfc829bd7b1d2a06d8aacef44fb9
#
_entry.id   9246dfc829bd7b1d2a06d8aacef44fb9
#
_cell.length_a   1.000
_cell.length_b   1.000
_cell.length_c   1.000
_cell.angle_alpha   90.00
_cell.angle_beta   90.00
_cell.angle_gamma   90.00
#
_symmetry.space_group_name_H-M   'P 1'
#
loop_
_entity.id
_entity.type
_entity.pdbx_description
1 polymer ?
#
loop_
_entity_poly.entity_id
_entity_poly.type
_entity_poly.pdbx_seq_one_letter_code
_entity_poly.pdbx_strand_id
1 'polypeptide(L)'
;MKRFTYYLLISLSILAGCTKSNNTPVTPVPPVNPTPTPPPTTLLTLPAGWKLSTLLTASFPSGIQLYFFDTLYLGKKTKAFCLAYDSKKTNFEFKPVLAAAAKKPSDFYKEEPGVVYACINGGFYGSNQSYSMVQYNNTVLSANIKSVSRALNGVNTAYYPTRAAFGMNASGEPVSAWIYHVGAGLNDVYSYPAPSPNAEGSAPQAEPTALFPVGGSRWVTTAAIGGSPMLIRNGTIQISDVAELININNTTSRPRSAIGANSSGLVIVLAVEGDNTSAGYAGMNLAELAAMLKDLSCTNAINLDGGGSTSMVVGNQLLVRPGDNGVERPVVSAVLIKQK
;
A
#
# COMPACT_ATOMS: atom_id res chain seq x y z
N MET A 1 -83.57 3.67 0.18
CA MET A 1 -84.24 4.66 1.03
C MET A 1 -83.42 5.93 0.99
N LYS A 2 -84.03 6.99 0.48
CA LYS A 2 -83.49 8.34 0.33
C LYS A 2 -83.39 9.03 1.68
N ARG A 3 -82.34 9.75 2.00
CA ARG A 3 -82.44 10.87 2.95
C ARG A 3 -81.58 12.00 2.44
N PHE A 4 -82.25 13.11 2.13
CA PHE A 4 -81.79 14.46 1.87
C PHE A 4 -81.30 15.10 3.16
N THR A 5 -80.25 15.92 3.10
CA THR A 5 -79.93 16.90 4.17
C THR A 5 -79.51 18.22 3.56
N TYR A 6 -80.18 19.25 4.04
CA TYR A 6 -80.21 20.64 3.58
C TYR A 6 -78.92 21.40 3.78
N TYR A 7 -78.59 22.28 2.83
CA TYR A 7 -77.63 23.33 2.96
C TYR A 7 -78.17 24.54 3.70
N LEU A 8 -77.38 25.08 4.65
CA LEU A 8 -77.69 26.36 5.29
C LEU A 8 -76.61 27.34 4.81
N LEU A 9 -76.98 28.35 4.00
CA LEU A 9 -76.18 29.48 3.57
C LEU A 9 -76.20 30.54 4.67
N ILE A 10 -75.03 30.86 5.23
CA ILE A 10 -74.84 32.04 6.06
C ILE A 10 -73.92 33.01 5.26
N SER A 11 -74.52 34.13 4.91
CA SER A 11 -73.88 35.27 4.27
C SER A 11 -73.18 36.13 5.35
N LEU A 12 -71.86 36.25 5.33
CA LEU A 12 -71.13 37.18 6.18
C LEU A 12 -70.54 38.29 5.31
N SER A 13 -71.02 39.49 5.54
CA SER A 13 -70.56 40.72 4.88
C SER A 13 -69.21 41.17 5.50
N ILE A 14 -68.16 41.20 4.77
CA ILE A 14 -66.86 41.70 5.19
C ILE A 14 -66.64 43.11 4.61
N LEU A 15 -66.54 44.09 5.51
CA LEU A 15 -66.13 45.48 5.20
C LEU A 15 -64.65 45.53 4.75
N ALA A 16 -64.43 46.04 3.55
CA ALA A 16 -63.09 46.23 3.02
C ALA A 16 -62.47 47.52 3.64
N GLY A 17 -61.45 47.32 4.49
CA GLY A 17 -60.56 48.40 4.94
C GLY A 17 -59.34 48.46 4.00
N CYS A 18 -59.22 49.53 3.21
CA CYS A 18 -58.02 49.79 2.43
C CYS A 18 -56.87 50.26 3.33
N THR A 19 -55.91 49.39 3.63
CA THR A 19 -54.61 49.81 4.15
C THR A 19 -53.65 49.97 2.96
N LYS A 20 -53.08 51.18 2.77
CA LYS A 20 -52.01 51.44 1.81
C LYS A 20 -50.77 50.67 2.21
N SER A 21 -50.43 49.65 1.49
CA SER A 21 -49.14 48.94 1.58
C SER A 21 -48.09 49.80 0.85
N ASN A 22 -47.10 50.31 1.57
CA ASN A 22 -45.89 50.88 1.00
C ASN A 22 -45.01 49.74 0.48
N ASN A 23 -45.21 49.31 -0.74
CA ASN A 23 -44.27 48.38 -1.43
C ASN A 23 -43.07 49.18 -1.91
N THR A 24 -42.00 49.19 -1.13
CA THR A 24 -40.66 49.49 -1.65
C THR A 24 -40.24 48.37 -2.62
N PRO A 25 -39.78 48.64 -3.82
CA PRO A 25 -39.31 47.65 -4.74
C PRO A 25 -38.10 46.91 -4.11
N VAL A 26 -38.21 45.62 -3.85
CA VAL A 26 -37.07 44.80 -3.48
C VAL A 26 -36.23 44.59 -4.73
N THR A 27 -35.08 45.22 -4.77
CA THR A 27 -34.06 44.97 -5.81
C THR A 27 -33.66 43.49 -5.74
N PRO A 28 -33.69 42.75 -6.86
CA PRO A 28 -33.23 41.35 -6.86
C PRO A 28 -31.77 41.31 -6.45
N VAL A 29 -31.46 40.57 -5.39
CA VAL A 29 -30.09 40.25 -5.00
C VAL A 29 -29.51 39.40 -6.12
N PRO A 30 -28.38 39.77 -6.72
CA PRO A 30 -27.76 38.96 -7.78
C PRO A 30 -27.42 37.57 -7.18
N PRO A 31 -27.53 36.50 -7.99
CA PRO A 31 -27.19 35.14 -7.50
C PRO A 31 -25.75 35.15 -7.04
N VAL A 32 -25.52 34.82 -5.76
CA VAL A 32 -24.20 34.61 -5.20
C VAL A 32 -23.64 33.37 -5.89
N ASN A 33 -22.69 33.55 -6.80
CA ASN A 33 -21.95 32.43 -7.33
C ASN A 33 -21.27 31.70 -6.14
N PRO A 34 -21.46 30.38 -5.98
CA PRO A 34 -20.79 29.65 -4.92
C PRO A 34 -19.29 29.83 -5.08
N THR A 35 -18.65 30.32 -4.02
CA THR A 35 -17.19 30.42 -3.95
C THR A 35 -16.61 29.04 -4.27
N PRO A 36 -15.66 28.90 -5.22
CA PRO A 36 -15.06 27.61 -5.52
C PRO A 36 -14.51 26.99 -4.24
N THR A 37 -14.97 25.79 -3.90
CA THR A 37 -14.40 25.05 -2.77
C THR A 37 -12.90 24.84 -3.05
N PRO A 38 -12.00 25.25 -2.15
CA PRO A 38 -10.58 25.03 -2.38
C PRO A 38 -10.31 23.53 -2.60
N PRO A 39 -9.38 23.16 -3.49
CA PRO A 39 -9.07 21.78 -3.75
C PRO A 39 -8.63 21.10 -2.45
N PRO A 40 -9.00 19.82 -2.23
CA PRO A 40 -8.64 19.12 -1.02
C PRO A 40 -7.11 19.06 -0.87
N THR A 41 -6.61 19.38 0.32
CA THR A 41 -5.18 19.33 0.64
C THR A 41 -4.71 17.87 0.56
N THR A 42 -3.69 17.60 -0.27
CA THR A 42 -3.11 16.27 -0.43
C THR A 42 -1.95 16.06 0.54
N LEU A 43 -1.77 14.81 1.04
CA LEU A 43 -0.61 14.41 1.84
C LEU A 43 0.66 14.35 1.02
N LEU A 44 0.53 13.97 -0.26
CA LEU A 44 1.63 13.89 -1.21
C LEU A 44 1.58 15.07 -2.18
N THR A 45 2.74 15.58 -2.56
CA THR A 45 2.87 16.35 -3.79
C THR A 45 2.71 15.40 -4.96
N LEU A 46 1.59 15.53 -5.68
CA LEU A 46 1.23 14.56 -6.72
C LEU A 46 1.99 14.83 -8.02
N PRO A 47 2.73 13.86 -8.54
CA PRO A 47 3.24 13.91 -9.91
C PRO A 47 2.11 13.91 -10.93
N ALA A 48 2.41 14.33 -12.16
CA ALA A 48 1.43 14.32 -13.24
C ALA A 48 0.79 12.94 -13.42
N GLY A 49 -0.52 12.91 -13.68
CA GLY A 49 -1.30 11.67 -13.85
C GLY A 49 -1.90 11.09 -12.58
N TRP A 50 -1.35 11.40 -11.40
CA TRP A 50 -1.92 10.99 -10.13
C TRP A 50 -3.11 11.86 -9.72
N LYS A 51 -4.13 11.23 -9.14
CA LYS A 51 -5.35 11.90 -8.65
C LYS A 51 -5.71 11.37 -7.27
N LEU A 52 -6.25 12.26 -6.41
CA LEU A 52 -6.83 11.87 -5.14
C LEU A 52 -8.15 11.12 -5.38
N SER A 53 -8.33 9.96 -4.74
CA SER A 53 -9.58 9.21 -4.75
C SER A 53 -10.45 9.65 -3.57
N THR A 54 -11.61 10.24 -3.84
CA THR A 54 -12.53 10.70 -2.81
C THR A 54 -13.71 9.75 -2.57
N LEU A 55 -14.06 8.93 -3.57
CA LEU A 55 -15.22 8.04 -3.49
C LEU A 55 -15.06 6.93 -2.43
N LEU A 56 -13.88 6.28 -2.37
CA LEU A 56 -13.63 5.17 -1.46
C LEU A 56 -13.14 5.63 -0.07
N THR A 57 -12.79 6.89 0.06
CA THR A 57 -12.09 7.44 1.23
C THR A 57 -12.86 8.57 1.92
N ALA A 58 -14.13 8.75 1.57
CA ALA A 58 -14.96 9.80 2.17
C ALA A 58 -15.05 9.71 3.71
N SER A 59 -14.92 8.50 4.27
CA SER A 59 -14.90 8.25 5.72
C SER A 59 -13.50 8.18 6.32
N PHE A 60 -12.45 8.36 5.53
CA PHE A 60 -11.08 8.29 6.05
C PHE A 60 -10.78 9.50 6.91
N PRO A 61 -10.14 9.31 8.08
CA PRO A 61 -9.71 10.42 8.90
C PRO A 61 -8.57 11.20 8.24
N SER A 62 -8.33 12.41 8.71
CA SER A 62 -7.18 13.20 8.25
C SER A 62 -5.87 12.45 8.50
N GLY A 63 -4.97 12.44 7.51
CA GLY A 63 -3.66 11.80 7.60
C GLY A 63 -3.58 10.43 6.92
N ILE A 64 -4.63 9.98 6.24
CA ILE A 64 -4.60 8.84 5.33
C ILE A 64 -5.39 9.17 4.06
N GLN A 65 -4.82 8.89 2.90
CA GLN A 65 -5.43 9.19 1.60
C GLN A 65 -5.09 8.11 0.59
N LEU A 66 -6.03 7.87 -0.33
CA LEU A 66 -5.86 6.99 -1.47
C LEU A 66 -5.72 7.81 -2.75
N TYR A 67 -4.75 7.45 -3.55
CA TYR A 67 -4.51 8.05 -4.87
C TYR A 67 -4.58 6.98 -5.95
N PHE A 68 -4.92 7.38 -7.15
CA PHE A 68 -4.92 6.50 -8.31
C PHE A 68 -4.24 7.15 -9.51
N PHE A 69 -3.68 6.30 -10.35
CA PHE A 69 -3.04 6.63 -11.61
C PHE A 69 -3.66 5.74 -12.69
N ASP A 70 -4.15 6.32 -13.77
CA ASP A 70 -4.70 5.58 -14.91
C ASP A 70 -4.45 6.36 -16.19
N THR A 71 -3.19 6.38 -16.63
CA THR A 71 -2.75 7.06 -17.84
C THR A 71 -1.42 6.47 -18.34
N LEU A 72 -0.67 7.19 -19.16
CA LEU A 72 0.65 6.76 -19.60
C LEU A 72 1.72 7.07 -18.54
N TYR A 73 2.51 6.06 -18.19
CA TYR A 73 3.73 6.20 -17.41
C TYR A 73 4.91 5.66 -18.22
N LEU A 74 5.92 6.50 -18.47
CA LEU A 74 7.06 6.17 -19.32
C LEU A 74 6.63 5.57 -20.67
N GLY A 75 5.57 6.12 -21.28
CA GLY A 75 5.03 5.69 -22.57
C GLY A 75 4.14 4.42 -22.52
N LYS A 76 3.92 3.82 -21.35
CA LYS A 76 3.08 2.62 -21.19
C LYS A 76 1.78 2.95 -20.45
N LYS A 77 0.65 2.41 -20.94
CA LYS A 77 -0.62 2.48 -20.22
C LYS A 77 -0.48 1.78 -18.88
N THR A 78 -0.70 2.53 -17.83
CA THR A 78 -0.44 2.10 -16.45
C THR A 78 -1.64 2.42 -15.57
N LYS A 79 -2.02 1.46 -14.73
CA LYS A 79 -3.01 1.65 -13.68
C LYS A 79 -2.38 1.26 -12.35
N ALA A 80 -2.41 2.19 -11.40
CA ALA A 80 -1.82 2.00 -10.08
C ALA A 80 -2.67 2.68 -9.01
N PHE A 81 -2.59 2.15 -7.80
CA PHE A 81 -3.19 2.73 -6.60
C PHE A 81 -2.13 2.89 -5.53
N CYS A 82 -2.15 4.04 -4.90
CA CYS A 82 -1.24 4.40 -3.82
C CYS A 82 -2.05 4.83 -2.59
N LEU A 83 -1.92 4.12 -1.49
CA LEU A 83 -2.37 4.58 -0.18
C LEU A 83 -1.18 5.24 0.51
N ALA A 84 -1.36 6.48 0.97
CA ALA A 84 -0.40 7.16 1.82
C ALA A 84 -1.00 7.48 3.18
N TYR A 85 -0.23 7.24 4.26
CA TYR A 85 -0.64 7.65 5.59
C TYR A 85 0.54 8.22 6.38
N ASP A 86 0.23 9.15 7.29
CA ASP A 86 1.18 9.80 8.18
C ASP A 86 1.45 8.92 9.39
N SER A 87 2.62 8.29 9.45
CA SER A 87 3.02 7.39 10.53
C SER A 87 3.20 8.10 11.89
N LYS A 88 3.35 9.42 11.89
CA LYS A 88 3.44 10.24 13.11
C LYS A 88 2.10 10.39 13.80
N LYS A 89 0.99 10.10 13.11
CA LYS A 89 -0.35 10.08 13.70
C LYS A 89 -0.58 8.77 14.43
N THR A 90 -0.81 8.86 15.73
CA THR A 90 -0.90 7.69 16.63
C THR A 90 -2.16 6.85 16.46
N ASN A 91 -3.13 7.31 15.65
CA ASN A 91 -4.37 6.61 15.40
C ASN A 91 -4.29 5.58 14.26
N PHE A 92 -3.14 5.49 13.57
CA PHE A 92 -2.91 4.49 12.52
C PHE A 92 -2.00 3.38 13.00
N GLU A 93 -2.30 2.17 12.57
CA GLU A 93 -1.54 0.98 12.85
C GLU A 93 -1.07 0.33 11.53
N PHE A 94 0.21 0.03 11.48
CA PHE A 94 0.82 -0.82 10.47
C PHE A 94 0.84 -2.26 11.01
N LYS A 95 0.00 -3.12 10.45
CA LYS A 95 -0.19 -4.50 10.94
C LYS A 95 0.13 -5.53 9.87
N PRO A 96 1.36 -6.02 9.81
CA PRO A 96 1.65 -7.26 9.08
C PRO A 96 0.98 -8.45 9.75
N VAL A 97 0.42 -9.35 8.95
CA VAL A 97 -0.27 -10.56 9.42
C VAL A 97 0.24 -11.78 8.70
N LEU A 98 0.35 -12.89 9.42
CA LEU A 98 0.70 -14.21 8.92
C LEU A 98 -0.50 -15.15 9.15
N ALA A 99 -0.99 -15.80 8.11
CA ALA A 99 -2.04 -16.80 8.22
C ALA A 99 -1.46 -18.21 8.36
N ALA A 100 -2.16 -19.08 9.08
CA ALA A 100 -1.81 -20.49 9.19
C ALA A 100 -1.98 -21.25 7.86
N ALA A 101 -2.89 -20.79 7.01
CA ALA A 101 -3.09 -21.25 5.64
C ALA A 101 -3.30 -20.05 4.73
N ALA A 102 -2.91 -20.19 3.46
CA ALA A 102 -3.07 -19.11 2.48
C ALA A 102 -4.54 -18.71 2.35
N LYS A 103 -4.84 -17.42 2.38
CA LYS A 103 -6.15 -16.83 2.16
C LYS A 103 -6.05 -15.53 1.36
N LYS A 104 -7.15 -15.11 0.76
CA LYS A 104 -7.18 -13.92 -0.10
C LYS A 104 -6.92 -12.65 0.72
N PRO A 105 -6.24 -11.64 0.17
CA PRO A 105 -6.14 -10.32 0.79
C PRO A 105 -7.50 -9.70 1.15
N SER A 106 -8.54 -9.95 0.34
CA SER A 106 -9.92 -9.54 0.69
C SER A 106 -10.47 -10.24 1.94
N ASP A 107 -10.05 -11.48 2.23
CA ASP A 107 -10.45 -12.18 3.45
C ASP A 107 -9.67 -11.64 4.66
N PHE A 108 -8.35 -11.37 4.53
CA PHE A 108 -7.61 -10.66 5.57
C PHE A 108 -8.26 -9.32 5.93
N TYR A 109 -8.70 -8.56 4.92
CA TYR A 109 -9.38 -7.28 5.13
C TYR A 109 -10.70 -7.43 5.90
N LYS A 110 -11.52 -8.43 5.53
CA LYS A 110 -12.86 -8.63 6.10
C LYS A 110 -12.84 -9.24 7.50
N GLU A 111 -11.89 -10.14 7.75
CA GLU A 111 -11.81 -10.88 9.01
C GLU A 111 -11.08 -10.08 10.11
N GLU A 112 -10.33 -9.03 9.75
CA GLU A 112 -9.63 -8.20 10.72
C GLU A 112 -10.63 -7.36 11.53
N PRO A 113 -10.62 -7.48 12.86
CA PRO A 113 -11.53 -6.69 13.71
C PRO A 113 -11.17 -5.20 13.71
N GLY A 114 -12.19 -4.36 13.91
CA GLY A 114 -12.05 -2.91 13.96
C GLY A 114 -12.09 -2.25 12.58
N VAL A 115 -11.63 -1.02 12.49
CA VAL A 115 -11.66 -0.23 11.25
C VAL A 115 -10.38 -0.49 10.45
N VAL A 116 -10.52 -1.15 9.32
CA VAL A 116 -9.43 -1.39 8.35
C VAL A 116 -9.56 -0.42 7.19
N TYR A 117 -8.51 0.33 6.92
CA TYR A 117 -8.46 1.27 5.80
C TYR A 117 -8.00 0.61 4.51
N ALA A 118 -6.97 -0.25 4.60
CA ALA A 118 -6.44 -0.97 3.45
C ALA A 118 -5.82 -2.31 3.85
N CYS A 119 -5.78 -3.23 2.87
CA CYS A 119 -5.00 -4.46 2.92
C CYS A 119 -4.24 -4.59 1.60
N ILE A 120 -2.94 -4.93 1.67
CA ILE A 120 -2.11 -5.29 0.53
C ILE A 120 -1.49 -6.67 0.80
N ASN A 121 -1.22 -7.45 -0.25
CA ASN A 121 -0.46 -8.70 -0.11
C ASN A 121 0.92 -8.45 0.54
N GLY A 122 1.42 -9.44 1.26
CA GLY A 122 2.73 -9.38 1.92
C GLY A 122 3.89 -9.78 1.01
N GLY A 123 4.92 -10.37 1.63
CA GLY A 123 6.12 -10.83 0.96
C GLY A 123 5.97 -12.21 0.32
N PHE A 124 7.09 -12.76 -0.15
CA PHE A 124 7.16 -14.03 -0.88
C PHE A 124 6.82 -15.22 0.01
N TYR A 125 6.24 -16.25 -0.62
CA TYR A 125 5.86 -17.48 0.05
C TYR A 125 5.90 -18.68 -0.93
N GLY A 126 5.82 -19.88 -0.37
CA GLY A 126 5.67 -21.12 -1.11
C GLY A 126 5.23 -22.24 -0.19
N SER A 127 4.46 -23.22 -0.71
CA SER A 127 3.97 -24.36 0.08
C SER A 127 3.33 -23.97 1.42
N ASN A 128 2.52 -22.90 1.42
CA ASN A 128 1.87 -22.32 2.61
C ASN A 128 2.84 -21.81 3.70
N GLN A 129 4.10 -21.55 3.35
CA GLN A 129 5.08 -20.96 4.26
C GLN A 129 5.54 -19.60 3.75
N SER A 130 5.68 -18.64 4.64
CA SER A 130 6.30 -17.36 4.30
C SER A 130 7.81 -17.54 4.14
N TYR A 131 8.35 -17.00 3.05
CA TYR A 131 9.79 -16.83 2.82
C TYR A 131 10.25 -15.41 3.14
N SER A 132 9.36 -14.61 3.69
CA SER A 132 9.58 -13.23 4.06
C SER A 132 9.28 -13.01 5.53
N MET A 133 10.01 -12.09 6.14
CA MET A 133 9.76 -11.69 7.52
C MET A 133 8.33 -11.20 7.70
N VAL A 134 7.70 -11.64 8.77
CA VAL A 134 6.46 -11.07 9.29
C VAL A 134 6.65 -10.84 10.78
N GLN A 135 6.50 -9.60 11.22
CA GLN A 135 6.61 -9.22 12.64
C GLN A 135 5.45 -8.31 13.02
N TYR A 136 4.86 -8.56 14.17
CA TYR A 136 3.84 -7.71 14.75
C TYR A 136 3.89 -7.76 16.29
N ASN A 137 3.65 -6.63 16.94
CA ASN A 137 3.74 -6.47 18.41
C ASN A 137 5.06 -7.00 18.98
N ASN A 138 6.20 -6.61 18.37
CA ASN A 138 7.55 -7.05 18.74
C ASN A 138 7.81 -8.57 18.58
N THR A 139 6.82 -9.33 18.06
CA THR A 139 6.96 -10.78 17.89
C THR A 139 7.22 -11.11 16.43
N VAL A 140 8.34 -11.75 16.13
CA VAL A 140 8.65 -12.27 14.79
C VAL A 140 7.88 -13.57 14.58
N LEU A 141 6.97 -13.55 13.62
CA LEU A 141 6.09 -14.67 13.26
C LEU A 141 6.70 -15.52 12.14
N SER A 142 7.50 -14.93 11.27
CA SER A 142 8.23 -15.58 10.18
C SER A 142 9.52 -14.84 9.89
N ALA A 143 10.57 -15.57 9.54
CA ALA A 143 11.85 -15.01 9.09
C ALA A 143 11.90 -14.81 7.57
N ASN A 144 12.76 -13.93 7.08
CA ASN A 144 13.20 -14.00 5.69
C ASN A 144 13.92 -15.31 5.43
N ILE A 145 13.76 -15.87 4.21
CA ILE A 145 14.52 -17.07 3.82
C ILE A 145 16.02 -16.83 4.03
N LYS A 146 16.66 -17.77 4.73
CA LYS A 146 18.07 -17.64 5.15
C LYS A 146 19.04 -18.11 4.08
N SER A 147 18.64 -19.09 3.27
CA SER A 147 19.48 -19.63 2.22
C SER A 147 18.67 -19.91 0.97
N VAL A 148 19.33 -19.78 -0.17
CA VAL A 148 18.80 -20.19 -1.48
C VAL A 148 19.82 -21.09 -2.18
N SER A 149 19.33 -22.12 -2.88
CA SER A 149 20.20 -22.99 -3.67
C SER A 149 20.34 -22.42 -5.08
N ARG A 150 21.57 -22.32 -5.58
CA ARG A 150 21.90 -21.95 -6.96
C ARG A 150 22.98 -22.89 -7.50
N ALA A 151 22.98 -23.10 -8.80
CA ALA A 151 24.03 -23.88 -9.45
C ALA A 151 25.34 -23.07 -9.50
N LEU A 152 26.43 -23.64 -9.00
CA LEU A 152 27.78 -23.16 -9.18
C LEU A 152 28.61 -24.30 -9.81
N ASN A 153 29.12 -24.09 -11.03
CA ASN A 153 29.84 -25.11 -11.79
C ASN A 153 29.10 -26.46 -11.88
N GLY A 154 27.78 -26.41 -12.05
CA GLY A 154 26.91 -27.62 -12.13
C GLY A 154 26.55 -28.25 -10.78
N VAL A 155 27.01 -27.69 -9.65
CA VAL A 155 26.74 -28.20 -8.31
C VAL A 155 25.75 -27.27 -7.58
N ASN A 156 24.70 -27.84 -7.00
CA ASN A 156 23.78 -27.09 -6.15
C ASN A 156 24.52 -26.58 -4.91
N THR A 157 24.61 -25.25 -4.81
CA THR A 157 25.40 -24.55 -3.80
C THR A 157 24.48 -23.63 -2.98
N ALA A 158 24.63 -23.64 -1.67
CA ALA A 158 23.88 -22.75 -0.78
C ALA A 158 24.47 -21.34 -0.79
N TYR A 159 23.61 -20.35 -0.93
CA TYR A 159 23.93 -18.93 -0.82
C TYR A 159 23.08 -18.33 0.29
N TYR A 160 23.61 -17.32 0.99
CA TYR A 160 23.01 -16.71 2.16
C TYR A 160 22.74 -15.20 1.92
N PRO A 161 21.69 -14.86 1.17
CA PRO A 161 21.39 -13.46 0.88
C PRO A 161 20.79 -12.75 2.11
N THR A 162 21.23 -11.53 2.37
CA THR A 162 20.43 -10.58 3.14
C THR A 162 19.28 -10.10 2.24
N ARG A 163 18.09 -9.91 2.81
CA ARG A 163 16.91 -9.48 2.05
C ARG A 163 16.30 -8.23 2.63
N ALA A 164 15.70 -7.42 1.76
CA ALA A 164 15.04 -6.20 2.17
C ALA A 164 13.85 -6.46 3.09
N ALA A 165 13.67 -5.57 4.06
CA ALA A 165 12.49 -5.49 4.91
C ALA A 165 12.10 -4.03 5.16
N PHE A 166 10.80 -3.81 5.41
CA PHE A 166 10.21 -2.55 5.82
C PHE A 166 9.53 -2.76 7.17
N GLY A 167 9.69 -1.82 8.09
CA GLY A 167 9.08 -1.92 9.41
C GLY A 167 8.87 -0.57 10.08
N MET A 168 8.27 -0.61 11.25
CA MET A 168 8.05 0.52 12.14
C MET A 168 8.90 0.34 13.38
N ASN A 169 9.69 1.34 13.76
CA ASN A 169 10.45 1.34 15.00
C ASN A 169 9.54 1.65 16.21
N ALA A 170 10.09 1.65 17.41
CA ALA A 170 9.34 1.93 18.63
C ALA A 170 8.77 3.36 18.70
N SER A 171 9.36 4.31 17.96
CA SER A 171 8.86 5.69 17.84
C SER A 171 7.76 5.83 16.78
N GLY A 172 7.37 4.74 16.09
CA GLY A 172 6.39 4.78 15.00
C GLY A 172 6.96 5.33 13.70
N GLU A 173 8.29 5.38 13.56
CA GLU A 173 8.94 5.84 12.33
C GLU A 173 9.18 4.67 11.38
N PRO A 174 8.95 4.86 10.07
CA PRO A 174 9.21 3.83 9.06
C PRO A 174 10.73 3.66 8.85
N VAL A 175 11.17 2.42 8.84
CA VAL A 175 12.55 2.01 8.61
C VAL A 175 12.62 0.90 7.56
N SER A 176 13.68 0.90 6.75
CA SER A 176 13.96 -0.17 5.79
C SER A 176 15.42 -0.56 5.88
N ALA A 177 15.71 -1.84 5.70
CA ALA A 177 17.09 -2.35 5.72
C ALA A 177 17.19 -3.67 4.93
N TRP A 178 18.41 -4.05 4.57
CA TRP A 178 18.73 -5.44 4.29
C TRP A 178 18.93 -6.14 5.61
N ILE A 179 18.21 -7.21 5.85
CA ILE A 179 18.21 -7.93 7.13
C ILE A 179 18.60 -9.40 6.94
N TYR A 180 19.06 -10.01 8.05
CA TYR A 180 19.28 -11.42 8.17
C TYR A 180 18.94 -11.89 9.59
N HIS A 181 18.35 -13.08 9.72
CA HIS A 181 18.08 -13.72 11.00
C HIS A 181 19.27 -14.59 11.37
N VAL A 182 20.13 -14.10 12.27
CA VAL A 182 21.37 -14.75 12.68
C VAL A 182 21.07 -15.91 13.64
N GLY A 183 21.83 -17.00 13.51
CA GLY A 183 21.64 -18.19 14.36
C GLY A 183 20.36 -18.99 14.05
N ALA A 184 19.93 -19.86 14.94
CA ALA A 184 18.79 -20.75 14.73
C ALA A 184 17.42 -20.11 15.03
N GLY A 185 17.40 -19.03 15.82
CA GLY A 185 16.18 -18.37 16.28
C GLY A 185 15.60 -17.38 15.29
N LEU A 186 14.38 -16.93 15.57
CA LEU A 186 13.70 -15.89 14.77
C LEU A 186 14.08 -14.48 15.20
N ASN A 187 14.46 -14.27 16.45
CA ASN A 187 14.51 -12.95 17.09
C ASN A 187 15.84 -12.21 16.94
N ASP A 188 16.90 -12.89 16.50
CA ASP A 188 18.21 -12.28 16.30
C ASP A 188 18.32 -11.65 14.92
N VAL A 189 17.56 -10.58 14.70
CA VAL A 189 17.50 -9.88 13.42
C VAL A 189 18.59 -8.80 13.40
N TYR A 190 19.42 -8.85 12.37
CA TYR A 190 20.45 -7.85 12.10
C TYR A 190 20.19 -7.14 10.80
N SER A 191 20.41 -5.84 10.78
CA SER A 191 20.39 -4.99 9.59
C SER A 191 21.80 -4.64 9.15
N TYR A 192 21.96 -4.42 7.84
CA TYR A 192 23.25 -4.11 7.24
C TYR A 192 23.13 -2.86 6.36
N PRO A 193 24.19 -2.05 6.26
CA PRO A 193 24.21 -0.82 5.44
C PRO A 193 24.19 -1.11 3.94
N ALA A 194 24.62 -2.32 3.53
CA ALA A 194 24.59 -2.83 2.18
C ALA A 194 24.17 -4.31 2.19
N PRO A 195 23.64 -4.86 1.09
CA PRO A 195 23.35 -6.29 1.03
C PRO A 195 24.63 -7.12 1.03
N SER A 196 24.54 -8.38 1.50
CA SER A 196 25.61 -9.35 1.30
C SER A 196 25.91 -9.45 -0.20
N PRO A 197 27.16 -9.28 -0.64
CA PRO A 197 27.48 -9.10 -2.06
C PRO A 197 27.49 -10.44 -2.81
N ASN A 198 26.36 -11.15 -2.80
CA ASN A 198 26.18 -12.36 -3.56
C ASN A 198 25.96 -12.05 -5.06
N ALA A 199 26.35 -12.97 -5.91
CA ALA A 199 26.02 -12.96 -7.32
C ALA A 199 25.89 -14.43 -7.79
N GLU A 200 24.87 -14.71 -8.58
CA GLU A 200 24.70 -16.05 -9.18
C GLU A 200 25.88 -16.37 -10.10
N GLY A 201 26.39 -17.60 -10.03
CA GLY A 201 27.58 -18.03 -10.77
C GLY A 201 28.91 -17.66 -10.13
N SER A 202 28.94 -16.87 -9.08
CA SER A 202 30.11 -16.58 -8.26
C SER A 202 30.10 -17.43 -6.98
N ALA A 203 31.26 -17.59 -6.33
CA ALA A 203 31.34 -18.27 -5.04
C ALA A 203 30.40 -17.60 -4.00
N PRO A 204 29.66 -18.38 -3.20
CA PRO A 204 28.77 -17.81 -2.20
C PRO A 204 29.56 -17.02 -1.14
N GLN A 205 28.94 -15.95 -0.67
CA GLN A 205 29.45 -15.24 0.51
C GLN A 205 29.21 -16.09 1.77
N ALA A 206 29.97 -15.80 2.82
CA ALA A 206 29.73 -16.40 4.13
C ALA A 206 28.31 -16.11 4.62
N GLU A 207 27.78 -17.01 5.46
CA GLU A 207 26.50 -16.75 6.12
C GLU A 207 26.59 -15.46 6.96
N PRO A 208 25.61 -14.54 6.84
CA PRO A 208 25.60 -13.29 7.60
C PRO A 208 25.59 -13.54 9.13
N THR A 209 26.34 -12.72 9.82
CA THR A 209 26.49 -12.72 11.28
C THR A 209 26.33 -11.29 11.82
N ALA A 210 26.46 -11.07 13.12
CA ALA A 210 26.50 -9.74 13.70
C ALA A 210 27.64 -8.86 13.14
N LEU A 211 28.71 -9.49 12.62
CA LEU A 211 29.93 -8.81 12.13
C LEU A 211 30.08 -8.87 10.61
N PHE A 212 29.31 -9.69 9.92
CA PHE A 212 29.37 -9.83 8.46
C PHE A 212 27.94 -9.90 7.86
N PRO A 213 27.66 -9.12 6.79
CA PRO A 213 28.48 -8.03 6.21
C PRO A 213 28.84 -6.94 7.22
N VAL A 214 29.92 -6.20 6.94
CA VAL A 214 30.41 -5.15 7.84
C VAL A 214 29.34 -4.11 8.13
N GLY A 215 29.27 -3.64 9.39
CA GLY A 215 28.29 -2.65 9.84
C GLY A 215 26.96 -3.24 10.27
N GLY A 216 26.91 -4.55 10.52
CA GLY A 216 25.74 -5.21 11.08
C GLY A 216 25.35 -4.62 12.43
N SER A 217 24.07 -4.37 12.63
CA SER A 217 23.49 -3.89 13.89
C SER A 217 22.13 -4.55 14.16
N ARG A 218 21.76 -4.67 15.45
CA ARG A 218 20.45 -5.21 15.80
C ARG A 218 19.34 -4.37 15.15
N TRP A 219 18.45 -5.01 14.42
CA TRP A 219 17.31 -4.36 13.81
C TRP A 219 16.09 -4.49 14.71
N VAL A 220 15.73 -3.37 15.35
CA VAL A 220 14.66 -3.32 16.35
C VAL A 220 13.46 -2.62 15.74
N THR A 221 12.37 -3.39 15.55
CA THR A 221 11.08 -2.92 15.04
C THR A 221 9.94 -3.49 15.87
N THR A 222 8.81 -2.79 15.89
CA THR A 222 7.58 -3.25 16.54
C THR A 222 6.71 -4.07 15.58
N ALA A 223 6.77 -3.74 14.29
CA ALA A 223 6.08 -4.42 13.20
C ALA A 223 6.94 -4.34 11.94
N ALA A 224 6.99 -5.42 11.15
CA ALA A 224 7.76 -5.45 9.92
C ALA A 224 7.24 -6.47 8.91
N ILE A 225 7.47 -6.20 7.64
CA ILE A 225 7.24 -7.11 6.52
C ILE A 225 8.51 -7.23 5.69
N GLY A 226 8.91 -8.45 5.37
CA GLY A 226 9.98 -8.72 4.43
C GLY A 226 9.50 -8.62 2.99
N GLY A 227 10.39 -8.20 2.13
CA GLY A 227 10.22 -8.16 0.68
C GLY A 227 11.56 -8.42 0.00
N SER A 228 11.65 -8.17 -1.28
CA SER A 228 12.89 -8.21 -2.07
C SER A 228 12.58 -7.82 -3.52
N PRO A 229 13.44 -7.08 -4.19
CA PRO A 229 14.61 -6.42 -3.62
C PRO A 229 14.29 -5.07 -2.94
N MET A 230 15.30 -4.48 -2.30
CA MET A 230 15.32 -3.03 -2.05
C MET A 230 15.21 -2.32 -3.40
N LEU A 231 14.40 -1.28 -3.47
CA LEU A 231 14.19 -0.46 -4.67
C LEU A 231 14.81 0.93 -4.53
N ILE A 232 14.63 1.53 -3.37
CA ILE A 232 15.14 2.87 -3.04
C ILE A 232 15.77 2.81 -1.66
N ARG A 233 16.96 3.38 -1.55
CA ARG A 233 17.69 3.53 -0.29
C ARG A 233 18.22 4.94 -0.17
N ASN A 234 17.93 5.61 0.94
CA ASN A 234 18.37 6.99 1.24
C ASN A 234 18.14 7.97 0.08
N GLY A 235 16.96 7.89 -0.54
CA GLY A 235 16.57 8.74 -1.65
C GLY A 235 17.19 8.40 -3.01
N THR A 236 18.00 7.36 -3.11
CA THR A 236 18.61 6.90 -4.37
C THR A 236 17.97 5.58 -4.82
N ILE A 237 17.63 5.46 -6.10
CA ILE A 237 17.22 4.18 -6.68
C ILE A 237 18.42 3.24 -6.61
N GLN A 238 18.24 2.13 -5.88
CA GLN A 238 19.25 1.11 -5.66
C GLN A 238 18.59 -0.26 -5.65
N ILE A 239 18.37 -0.81 -6.83
CA ILE A 239 17.75 -2.14 -6.98
C ILE A 239 18.81 -3.19 -6.70
N SER A 240 18.65 -3.96 -5.63
CA SER A 240 19.64 -4.92 -5.12
C SER A 240 19.31 -6.38 -5.44
N ASP A 241 18.54 -6.61 -6.50
CA ASP A 241 18.02 -7.93 -6.91
C ASP A 241 19.13 -8.98 -7.11
N VAL A 242 20.26 -8.61 -7.69
CA VAL A 242 21.42 -9.49 -7.87
C VAL A 242 21.98 -9.94 -6.53
N ALA A 243 22.27 -9.01 -5.62
CA ALA A 243 22.87 -9.30 -4.32
C ALA A 243 21.89 -10.03 -3.38
N GLU A 244 20.58 -9.75 -3.53
CA GLU A 244 19.51 -10.44 -2.81
C GLU A 244 19.16 -11.79 -3.44
N LEU A 245 19.81 -12.17 -4.55
CA LEU A 245 19.60 -13.43 -5.29
C LEU A 245 18.12 -13.69 -5.60
N ILE A 246 17.42 -12.65 -6.08
CA ILE A 246 16.01 -12.76 -6.41
C ILE A 246 15.77 -12.46 -7.89
N ASN A 247 15.06 -13.38 -8.54
CA ASN A 247 14.59 -13.22 -9.92
C ASN A 247 13.08 -13.39 -9.94
N ILE A 248 12.35 -12.29 -10.12
CA ILE A 248 10.89 -12.20 -10.16
C ILE A 248 10.45 -11.50 -11.44
N ASN A 249 11.06 -11.86 -12.57
CA ASN A 249 10.89 -11.13 -13.83
C ASN A 249 11.29 -9.65 -13.69
N ASN A 250 12.51 -9.41 -13.19
CA ASN A 250 12.97 -8.08 -12.75
C ASN A 250 12.93 -7.04 -13.86
N THR A 251 13.22 -7.45 -15.10
CA THR A 251 13.30 -6.59 -16.30
C THR A 251 12.02 -6.59 -17.14
N THR A 252 11.04 -7.44 -16.85
CA THR A 252 9.78 -7.53 -17.59
C THR A 252 8.63 -6.90 -16.82
N SER A 253 7.63 -6.41 -17.56
CA SER A 253 6.42 -5.84 -16.96
C SER A 253 5.57 -6.92 -16.32
N ARG A 254 5.20 -6.73 -15.06
CA ARG A 254 4.35 -7.62 -14.26
C ARG A 254 3.49 -6.78 -13.31
N PRO A 255 2.39 -7.32 -12.77
CA PRO A 255 1.75 -6.73 -11.59
C PRO A 255 2.77 -6.61 -10.45
N ARG A 256 2.74 -5.47 -9.71
CA ARG A 256 3.70 -5.21 -8.63
C ARG A 256 3.02 -4.68 -7.39
N SER A 257 3.55 -5.07 -6.25
CA SER A 257 3.23 -4.49 -4.95
C SER A 257 4.51 -3.99 -4.30
N ALA A 258 4.44 -2.85 -3.67
CA ALA A 258 5.59 -2.24 -3.01
C ALA A 258 5.16 -1.44 -1.78
N ILE A 259 6.11 -1.24 -0.87
CA ILE A 259 5.94 -0.38 0.29
C ILE A 259 7.19 0.47 0.47
N GLY A 260 6.99 1.73 0.84
CA GLY A 260 8.06 2.67 1.11
C GLY A 260 7.64 3.79 2.03
N ALA A 261 8.56 4.70 2.28
CA ALA A 261 8.30 5.90 3.04
C ALA A 261 9.15 7.06 2.54
N ASN A 262 8.66 8.28 2.80
CA ASN A 262 9.43 9.49 2.57
C ASN A 262 10.09 10.03 3.84
N SER A 263 10.91 11.07 3.70
CA SER A 263 11.61 11.70 4.82
C SER A 263 10.71 12.40 5.84
N SER A 264 9.46 12.70 5.50
CA SER A 264 8.50 13.31 6.43
C SER A 264 7.78 12.27 7.31
N GLY A 265 7.95 10.97 7.03
CA GLY A 265 7.29 9.87 7.75
C GLY A 265 5.97 9.42 7.11
N LEU A 266 5.66 9.87 5.89
CA LEU A 266 4.55 9.29 5.14
C LEU A 266 4.93 7.90 4.67
N VAL A 267 4.12 6.90 5.04
CA VAL A 267 4.21 5.53 4.51
C VAL A 267 3.38 5.44 3.24
N ILE A 268 3.95 4.85 2.22
CA ILE A 268 3.40 4.73 0.86
C ILE A 268 3.28 3.24 0.53
N VAL A 269 2.04 2.81 0.28
CA VAL A 269 1.70 1.45 -0.12
C VAL A 269 1.21 1.50 -1.55
N LEU A 270 1.87 0.79 -2.45
CA LEU A 270 1.63 0.89 -3.90
C LEU A 270 1.27 -0.48 -4.48
N ALA A 271 0.21 -0.53 -5.27
CA ALA A 271 -0.13 -1.67 -6.11
C ALA A 271 -0.29 -1.22 -7.57
N VAL A 272 0.36 -1.94 -8.48
CA VAL A 272 0.34 -1.69 -9.93
C VAL A 272 -0.33 -2.86 -10.62
N GLU A 273 -1.40 -2.59 -11.36
CA GLU A 273 -2.09 -3.59 -12.19
C GLU A 273 -1.19 -4.02 -13.36
N GLY A 274 -1.24 -5.30 -13.70
CA GLY A 274 -0.52 -5.86 -14.84
C GLY A 274 -1.14 -7.17 -15.29
N ASP A 275 -0.49 -7.84 -16.26
CA ASP A 275 -0.97 -9.08 -16.87
C ASP A 275 -2.44 -8.99 -17.38
N ASN A 276 -2.91 -7.77 -17.64
CA ASN A 276 -4.24 -7.45 -18.15
C ASN A 276 -4.11 -6.92 -19.59
N THR A 277 -3.73 -7.81 -20.51
CA THR A 277 -3.44 -7.47 -21.91
C THR A 277 -4.68 -6.95 -22.64
N SER A 278 -5.87 -7.46 -22.33
CA SER A 278 -7.13 -7.04 -22.95
C SER A 278 -7.46 -5.56 -22.65
N ALA A 279 -7.05 -5.05 -21.49
CA ALA A 279 -7.19 -3.64 -21.13
C ALA A 279 -5.93 -2.81 -21.41
N GLY A 280 -4.85 -3.43 -21.87
CA GLY A 280 -3.57 -2.81 -22.20
C GLY A 280 -2.68 -2.52 -20.98
N TYR A 281 -2.96 -3.07 -19.80
CA TYR A 281 -2.14 -2.90 -18.59
C TYR A 281 -1.14 -4.05 -18.47
N ALA A 282 0.09 -3.83 -18.91
CA ALA A 282 1.16 -4.82 -18.85
C ALA A 282 1.79 -4.93 -17.45
N GLY A 283 1.70 -3.86 -16.65
CA GLY A 283 2.40 -3.74 -15.37
C GLY A 283 3.77 -3.06 -15.54
N MET A 284 4.66 -3.26 -14.57
CA MET A 284 5.97 -2.61 -14.47
C MET A 284 7.10 -3.60 -14.26
N ASN A 285 8.28 -3.30 -14.81
CA ASN A 285 9.52 -3.88 -14.34
C ASN A 285 9.99 -3.19 -13.04
N LEU A 286 11.06 -3.68 -12.40
CA LEU A 286 11.52 -3.13 -11.12
C LEU A 286 12.06 -1.70 -11.24
N ALA A 287 12.69 -1.35 -12.36
CA ALA A 287 13.21 0.00 -12.58
C ALA A 287 12.07 1.04 -12.69
N GLU A 288 11.01 0.69 -13.41
CA GLU A 288 9.82 1.53 -13.53
C GLU A 288 9.07 1.67 -12.20
N LEU A 289 8.98 0.58 -11.43
CA LEU A 289 8.38 0.58 -10.10
C LEU A 289 9.18 1.50 -9.14
N ALA A 290 10.52 1.38 -9.16
CA ALA A 290 11.39 2.23 -8.36
C ALA A 290 11.28 3.71 -8.77
N ALA A 291 11.20 4.00 -10.07
CA ALA A 291 10.99 5.35 -10.58
C ALA A 291 9.64 5.94 -10.10
N MET A 292 8.56 5.17 -10.20
CA MET A 292 7.23 5.62 -9.74
C MET A 292 7.21 5.91 -8.22
N LEU A 293 7.85 5.06 -7.40
CA LEU A 293 7.99 5.30 -5.96
C LEU A 293 8.86 6.53 -5.66
N LYS A 294 9.90 6.77 -6.47
CA LYS A 294 10.73 7.96 -6.37
C LYS A 294 9.96 9.23 -6.72
N ASP A 295 9.14 9.19 -7.76
CA ASP A 295 8.25 10.29 -8.13
C ASP A 295 7.24 10.60 -7.00
N LEU A 296 6.77 9.58 -6.28
CA LEU A 296 5.95 9.72 -5.07
C LEU A 296 6.75 10.15 -3.83
N SER A 297 8.01 10.58 -4.03
CA SER A 297 8.91 11.09 -3.00
C SER A 297 9.39 10.06 -1.96
N CYS A 298 9.31 8.75 -2.26
CA CYS A 298 9.91 7.74 -1.40
C CYS A 298 11.43 7.96 -1.26
N THR A 299 11.91 7.92 -0.02
CA THR A 299 13.34 7.89 0.30
C THR A 299 13.84 6.48 0.58
N ASN A 300 12.94 5.59 0.99
CA ASN A 300 13.22 4.16 1.14
C ASN A 300 12.02 3.38 0.64
N ALA A 301 12.24 2.30 -0.11
CA ALA A 301 11.17 1.44 -0.60
C ALA A 301 11.67 0.03 -0.91
N ILE A 302 10.81 -0.95 -0.69
CA ILE A 302 11.05 -2.35 -1.02
C ILE A 302 9.92 -2.87 -1.94
N ASN A 303 10.27 -3.85 -2.78
CA ASN A 303 9.29 -4.63 -3.51
C ASN A 303 8.72 -5.73 -2.60
N LEU A 304 7.42 -5.97 -2.68
CA LEU A 304 6.72 -7.10 -2.08
C LEU A 304 6.50 -8.22 -3.12
N ASP A 305 5.78 -9.27 -2.76
CA ASP A 305 5.38 -10.26 -3.77
C ASP A 305 4.46 -9.63 -4.81
N GLY A 306 4.58 -10.11 -6.05
CA GLY A 306 3.94 -9.51 -7.21
C GLY A 306 3.21 -10.53 -8.08
N GLY A 307 3.04 -10.19 -9.36
CA GLY A 307 2.34 -11.07 -10.30
C GLY A 307 0.91 -11.37 -9.83
N GLY A 308 0.54 -12.64 -9.79
CA GLY A 308 -0.79 -13.06 -9.34
C GLY A 308 -1.11 -12.74 -7.89
N SER A 309 -0.10 -12.51 -7.04
CA SER A 309 -0.29 -12.13 -5.63
C SER A 309 -0.66 -10.66 -5.45
N THR A 310 -0.40 -9.80 -6.45
CA THR A 310 -0.67 -8.35 -6.36
C THR A 310 -2.15 -8.10 -6.09
N SER A 311 -2.43 -7.54 -4.93
CA SER A 311 -3.78 -7.19 -4.47
C SER A 311 -3.73 -5.97 -3.55
N MET A 312 -4.68 -5.06 -3.72
CA MET A 312 -4.93 -3.97 -2.77
C MET A 312 -6.43 -3.84 -2.56
N VAL A 313 -6.87 -3.95 -1.32
CA VAL A 313 -8.28 -3.83 -0.91
C VAL A 313 -8.44 -2.56 -0.09
N VAL A 314 -9.39 -1.72 -0.47
CA VAL A 314 -9.77 -0.48 0.23
C VAL A 314 -11.28 -0.34 0.18
N GLY A 315 -11.92 -0.01 1.31
CA GLY A 315 -13.38 0.14 1.35
C GLY A 315 -14.11 -1.12 0.90
N ASN A 316 -13.57 -2.30 1.21
CA ASN A 316 -14.08 -3.61 0.80
C ASN A 316 -14.08 -3.87 -0.73
N GLN A 317 -13.32 -3.07 -1.49
CA GLN A 317 -13.16 -3.22 -2.94
C GLN A 317 -11.73 -3.59 -3.28
N LEU A 318 -11.57 -4.57 -4.17
CA LEU A 318 -10.29 -4.92 -4.77
C LEU A 318 -9.97 -3.92 -5.88
N LEU A 319 -8.89 -3.14 -5.70
CA LEU A 319 -8.60 -1.97 -6.55
C LEU A 319 -7.85 -2.32 -7.84
N VAL A 320 -6.95 -3.31 -7.78
CA VAL A 320 -6.22 -3.81 -8.95
C VAL A 320 -6.83 -5.12 -9.40
N ARG A 321 -6.91 -5.31 -10.72
CA ARG A 321 -7.31 -6.62 -11.25
C ARG A 321 -6.20 -7.63 -10.96
N PRO A 322 -6.49 -8.76 -10.29
CA PRO A 322 -5.48 -9.78 -10.02
C PRO A 322 -4.86 -10.35 -11.30
N GLY A 323 -3.52 -10.57 -11.26
CA GLY A 323 -2.76 -11.06 -12.41
C GLY A 323 -3.14 -12.47 -12.85
N ASP A 324 -3.71 -13.29 -11.99
CA ASP A 324 -4.18 -14.64 -12.29
C ASP A 324 -5.56 -14.61 -12.98
N ASN A 325 -5.61 -14.04 -14.18
CA ASN A 325 -6.84 -13.90 -14.99
C ASN A 325 -8.01 -13.20 -14.25
N GLY A 326 -7.70 -12.32 -13.31
CA GLY A 326 -8.71 -11.61 -12.51
C GLY A 326 -9.17 -12.36 -11.26
N VAL A 327 -8.59 -13.50 -10.95
CA VAL A 327 -8.86 -14.28 -9.73
C VAL A 327 -7.86 -13.89 -8.64
N GLU A 328 -8.35 -13.48 -7.49
CA GLU A 328 -7.50 -13.11 -6.34
C GLU A 328 -6.80 -14.35 -5.80
N ARG A 329 -5.47 -14.31 -5.78
CA ARG A 329 -4.63 -15.41 -5.29
C ARG A 329 -4.61 -15.44 -3.76
N PRO A 330 -4.84 -16.60 -3.11
CA PRO A 330 -4.55 -16.74 -1.70
C PRO A 330 -3.05 -16.56 -1.41
N VAL A 331 -2.73 -15.79 -0.38
CA VAL A 331 -1.37 -15.49 0.10
C VAL A 331 -1.26 -15.83 1.58
N VAL A 332 -0.05 -16.08 2.07
CA VAL A 332 0.16 -16.45 3.49
C VAL A 332 0.37 -15.23 4.37
N SER A 333 0.69 -14.08 3.81
CA SER A 333 0.89 -12.84 4.57
C SER A 333 0.29 -11.65 3.86
N ALA A 334 -0.15 -10.67 4.63
CA ALA A 334 -0.66 -9.39 4.15
C ALA A 334 -0.21 -8.27 5.08
N VAL A 335 -0.38 -7.04 4.63
CA VAL A 335 -0.21 -5.83 5.45
C VAL A 335 -1.52 -5.10 5.52
N LEU A 336 -1.99 -4.89 6.73
CA LEU A 336 -3.18 -4.10 7.03
C LEU A 336 -2.77 -2.70 7.50
N ILE A 337 -3.45 -1.69 6.99
CA ILE A 337 -3.43 -0.34 7.54
C ILE A 337 -4.78 -0.11 8.18
N LYS A 338 -4.79 0.09 9.48
CA LYS A 338 -6.03 0.13 10.26
C LYS A 338 -6.00 1.20 11.34
N GLN A 339 -7.14 1.41 11.97
CA GLN A 339 -7.24 2.20 13.19
C GLN A 339 -6.62 1.41 14.37
N LYS A 340 -5.87 2.12 15.19
CA LYS A 340 -5.34 1.60 16.45
C LYS A 340 -6.43 1.30 17.46
#